data_b3922f30e8d61b5dadcebfeae4b83a05
#
_entry.id   b3922f30e8d61b5dadcebfeae4b83a05
#
_cell.length_a   1.000
_cell.length_b   1.000
_cell.length_c   1.000
_cell.angle_alpha   90.00
_cell.angle_beta   90.00
_cell.angle_gamma   90.00
#
_symmetry.space_group_name_H-M   'P 1'
#
loop_
_entity.id
_entity.type
_entity.pdbx_description
1 polymer ?
#
loop_
_entity_poly.entity_id
_entity_poly.type
_entity_poly.pdbx_seq_one_letter_code
_entity_poly.pdbx_strand_id
1 'polypeptide(L)'
;MRKWKEKGKEDIHYEKYGKIVQYCTSNRIFFQPNKIYGLQKGFYHFGDMGVRLKNNIKRSWFQTFVDIRDDVYSFEGTILSIADVWKGSGHKIHFDFVIGCRGGGERHWYSPDRFKLHENEINEILDLETPEELKKLLLSKRVKCPVCGEMLSDFRVIGTMFKVNMERENFKGYNSFLRPETCQDIFLNFRKISGRMIQLPCGVAQIGKVFRNEATQKRRIFRCREFELMELEYFVDPRDKETNPLEHKEFEIYAKSAEMEHEEMMKIEDLINSTTMKSEWLAYWIVESIKWLQGIGIDKKNLRIRQQSEEERSHYSYDTWDVEYRFDWGWDEIEGAADRKDYDMRSHNEHYKEKHHKEDSNLICNLVDGHDFPYVVEISFGVERTLLAILYESYNEKKWKPVLKFKPQIAPYTVVVFPHKHKEDLVETAREIYDNLKTKFSSKYHGRNERIGKKYYRFDKLGVPFCISVGDEIKEGKVMISDRYSMRVDLVDINKVDLYIWKKLYPER
;
A
#
# COMPACT_ATOMS: atom_id res chain seq x y z
N MET A 1 39.91 13.50 -1.80
CA MET A 1 39.13 13.48 -3.05
C MET A 1 39.54 12.30 -3.93
N ARG A 2 38.89 11.15 -3.84
CA ARG A 2 39.03 10.05 -4.79
C ARG A 2 37.67 9.79 -5.40
N LYS A 3 37.58 10.01 -6.73
CA LYS A 3 36.42 9.81 -7.57
C LYS A 3 36.05 8.31 -7.57
N TRP A 4 34.87 8.00 -7.07
CA TRP A 4 34.23 6.72 -7.30
C TRP A 4 33.73 6.70 -8.74
N LYS A 5 34.44 6.00 -9.61
CA LYS A 5 34.00 5.57 -10.93
C LYS A 5 33.71 4.07 -10.84
N GLU A 6 32.46 3.74 -10.59
CA GLU A 6 31.83 2.51 -11.09
C GLU A 6 30.34 2.83 -11.26
N LYS A 7 30.00 3.40 -12.41
CA LYS A 7 28.66 3.42 -12.91
C LYS A 7 28.38 2.03 -13.49
N GLY A 8 27.84 1.14 -12.66
CA GLY A 8 27.16 -0.05 -13.13
C GLY A 8 25.91 0.35 -13.92
N LYS A 9 25.54 -0.40 -14.93
CA LYS A 9 24.40 -0.19 -15.83
C LYS A 9 23.01 -0.06 -15.14
N GLU A 10 22.92 -0.19 -13.82
CA GLU A 10 21.70 -0.05 -13.04
C GLU A 10 21.27 1.41 -12.74
N ASP A 11 22.17 2.40 -12.86
CA ASP A 11 21.88 3.79 -12.46
C ASP A 11 21.02 4.58 -13.47
N ILE A 12 20.80 4.06 -14.68
CA ILE A 12 20.09 4.78 -15.74
C ILE A 12 18.57 4.70 -15.60
N HIS A 13 18.03 3.70 -14.90
CA HIS A 13 16.60 3.42 -14.83
C HIS A 13 15.83 4.13 -13.69
N TYR A 14 16.52 4.82 -12.78
CA TYR A 14 15.89 5.42 -11.58
C TYR A 14 15.82 6.96 -11.62
N GLU A 15 15.88 7.58 -12.78
CA GLU A 15 15.92 9.04 -12.88
C GLU A 15 14.63 9.69 -12.36
N LYS A 16 13.48 9.19 -12.76
CA LYS A 16 12.17 9.70 -12.32
C LYS A 16 11.98 9.49 -10.83
N TYR A 17 12.32 8.30 -10.32
CA TYR A 17 12.29 8.00 -8.90
C TYR A 17 13.16 8.96 -8.07
N GLY A 18 14.40 9.19 -8.49
CA GLY A 18 15.30 10.13 -7.82
C GLY A 18 14.72 11.54 -7.73
N LYS A 19 14.13 12.03 -8.81
CA LYS A 19 13.44 13.33 -8.89
C LYS A 19 12.24 13.40 -7.94
N ILE A 20 11.38 12.38 -7.96
CA ILE A 20 10.20 12.28 -7.08
C ILE A 20 10.64 12.26 -5.61
N VAL A 21 11.63 11.44 -5.25
CA VAL A 21 12.14 11.35 -3.89
C VAL A 21 12.73 12.70 -3.42
N GLN A 22 13.53 13.35 -4.25
CA GLN A 22 14.09 14.68 -3.95
C GLN A 22 12.97 15.70 -3.75
N TYR A 23 11.97 15.67 -4.62
CA TYR A 23 10.79 16.54 -4.52
C TYR A 23 10.03 16.31 -3.22
N CYS A 24 9.69 15.06 -2.91
CA CYS A 24 8.95 14.68 -1.72
C CYS A 24 9.69 15.07 -0.43
N THR A 25 11.00 14.84 -0.38
CA THR A 25 11.83 15.19 0.78
C THR A 25 11.91 16.70 0.95
N SER A 26 12.14 17.46 -0.14
CA SER A 26 12.23 18.94 -0.13
C SER A 26 10.91 19.62 0.27
N ASN A 27 9.76 19.01 -0.11
CA ASN A 27 8.44 19.52 0.22
C ASN A 27 7.84 18.84 1.46
N ARG A 28 8.62 18.02 2.18
CA ARG A 28 8.24 17.32 3.40
C ARG A 28 6.98 16.46 3.25
N ILE A 29 6.82 15.81 2.09
CA ILE A 29 5.77 14.80 1.89
C ILE A 29 6.12 13.60 2.74
N PHE A 30 7.34 13.05 2.56
CA PHE A 30 7.94 12.08 3.47
C PHE A 30 9.44 12.33 3.66
N PHE A 31 10.00 11.93 4.79
CA PHE A 31 11.41 12.11 5.12
C PHE A 31 11.87 11.10 6.19
N GLN A 32 13.18 10.91 6.29
CA GLN A 32 13.75 9.98 7.27
C GLN A 32 13.68 10.53 8.68
N PRO A 33 13.32 9.71 9.70
CA PRO A 33 13.25 10.13 11.09
C PRO A 33 14.62 10.28 11.75
N ASN A 34 14.63 10.95 12.91
CA ASN A 34 15.71 10.88 13.93
C ASN A 34 17.12 11.25 13.43
N LYS A 35 17.22 12.12 12.43
CA LYS A 35 18.51 12.49 11.83
C LYS A 35 19.54 13.01 12.84
N ILE A 36 19.10 13.64 13.94
CA ILE A 36 19.96 14.13 15.01
C ILE A 36 20.56 13.05 15.91
N TYR A 37 19.89 11.88 16.00
CA TYR A 37 20.34 10.72 16.77
C TYR A 37 20.87 9.57 15.90
N GLY A 38 21.03 9.80 14.60
CA GLY A 38 21.36 8.81 13.61
C GLY A 38 20.14 8.41 12.78
N LEU A 39 20.40 7.90 11.58
CA LEU A 39 19.33 7.48 10.67
C LEU A 39 18.83 6.10 11.00
N GLN A 40 17.53 5.97 11.21
CA GLN A 40 16.84 4.69 11.33
C GLN A 40 16.30 4.29 9.96
N LYS A 41 16.94 3.31 9.32
CA LYS A 41 16.58 2.84 7.98
C LYS A 41 15.25 2.08 8.01
N GLY A 42 14.43 2.27 6.95
CA GLY A 42 13.14 1.58 6.80
C GLY A 42 11.97 2.22 7.54
N PHE A 43 12.21 3.33 8.23
CA PHE A 43 11.17 4.14 8.87
C PHE A 43 11.09 5.50 8.21
N TYR A 44 9.88 6.04 8.07
CA TYR A 44 9.64 7.34 7.46
C TYR A 44 8.60 8.14 8.23
N HIS A 45 8.85 9.44 8.34
CA HIS A 45 7.87 10.41 8.79
C HIS A 45 7.16 11.02 7.58
N PHE A 46 5.91 11.36 7.76
CA PHE A 46 5.10 12.08 6.77
C PHE A 46 4.78 13.48 7.32
N GLY A 47 5.04 14.50 6.52
CA GLY A 47 4.61 15.86 6.84
C GLY A 47 3.15 16.10 6.48
N ASP A 48 2.66 17.34 6.66
CA ASP A 48 1.24 17.68 6.48
C ASP A 48 0.66 17.22 5.13
N MET A 49 1.37 17.44 4.02
CA MET A 49 0.93 16.96 2.71
C MET A 49 0.87 15.42 2.62
N GLY A 50 1.90 14.75 3.13
CA GLY A 50 1.98 13.29 3.11
C GLY A 50 0.89 12.63 3.94
N VAL A 51 0.61 13.18 5.13
CA VAL A 51 -0.48 12.73 6.00
C VAL A 51 -1.84 12.92 5.32
N ARG A 52 -2.08 14.08 4.69
CA ARG A 52 -3.34 14.35 3.97
C ARG A 52 -3.53 13.41 2.78
N LEU A 53 -2.48 13.18 1.97
CA LEU A 53 -2.52 12.24 0.87
C LEU A 53 -2.84 10.82 1.34
N LYS A 54 -2.15 10.31 2.36
CA LYS A 54 -2.44 8.99 2.94
C LYS A 54 -3.87 8.89 3.46
N ASN A 55 -4.34 9.90 4.18
CA ASN A 55 -5.70 9.90 4.71
C ASN A 55 -6.76 9.98 3.60
N ASN A 56 -6.50 10.69 2.51
CA ASN A 56 -7.42 10.74 1.38
C ASN A 56 -7.45 9.40 0.61
N ILE A 57 -6.30 8.73 0.45
CA ILE A 57 -6.22 7.37 -0.10
C ILE A 57 -7.05 6.41 0.74
N LYS A 58 -6.80 6.37 2.05
CA LYS A 58 -7.54 5.49 2.99
C LYS A 58 -9.04 5.78 3.00
N ARG A 59 -9.43 7.06 2.99
CA ARG A 59 -10.85 7.46 2.94
C ARG A 59 -11.52 7.02 1.64
N SER A 60 -10.84 7.22 0.49
CA SER A 60 -11.35 6.77 -0.80
C SER A 60 -11.51 5.25 -0.85
N TRP A 61 -10.55 4.50 -0.33
CA TRP A 61 -10.63 3.05 -0.22
C TRP A 61 -11.80 2.62 0.67
N PHE A 62 -11.89 3.19 1.87
CA PHE A 62 -12.95 2.89 2.82
C PHE A 62 -14.34 3.21 2.25
N GLN A 63 -14.48 4.34 1.56
CA GLN A 63 -15.73 4.70 0.89
C GLN A 63 -16.12 3.68 -0.19
N THR A 64 -15.15 3.21 -0.99
CA THR A 64 -15.41 2.29 -2.10
C THR A 64 -15.68 0.87 -1.64
N PHE A 65 -14.90 0.37 -0.67
CA PHE A 65 -14.92 -1.04 -0.28
C PHE A 65 -15.75 -1.32 0.99
N VAL A 66 -16.19 -0.24 1.70
CA VAL A 66 -16.97 -0.40 2.94
C VAL A 66 -18.26 0.43 2.91
N ASP A 67 -18.17 1.78 2.81
CA ASP A 67 -19.32 2.66 3.06
C ASP A 67 -20.47 2.50 2.05
N ILE A 68 -20.17 2.22 0.78
CA ILE A 68 -21.18 2.06 -0.28
C ILE A 68 -21.63 0.61 -0.48
N ARG A 69 -21.19 -0.31 0.40
CA ARG A 69 -21.50 -1.73 0.34
C ARG A 69 -22.31 -2.17 1.55
N ASP A 70 -23.33 -2.98 1.31
CA ASP A 70 -24.18 -3.54 2.35
C ASP A 70 -23.62 -4.85 2.93
N ASP A 71 -22.61 -5.44 2.25
CA ASP A 71 -22.03 -6.74 2.54
C ASP A 71 -20.64 -6.70 3.20
N VAL A 72 -20.13 -5.50 3.53
CA VAL A 72 -18.79 -5.34 4.13
C VAL A 72 -18.86 -4.61 5.47
N TYR A 73 -18.23 -5.20 6.47
CA TYR A 73 -18.12 -4.68 7.83
C TYR A 73 -16.71 -4.12 8.09
N SER A 74 -16.63 -3.02 8.83
CA SER A 74 -15.35 -2.50 9.28
C SER A 74 -14.94 -3.12 10.62
N PHE A 75 -13.63 -3.31 10.80
CA PHE A 75 -13.03 -3.84 12.02
C PHE A 75 -11.71 -3.15 12.33
N GLU A 76 -11.34 -3.07 13.61
CA GLU A 76 -10.04 -2.61 14.06
C GLU A 76 -9.49 -3.54 15.14
N GLY A 77 -8.49 -4.34 14.79
CA GLY A 77 -7.75 -5.21 15.70
C GLY A 77 -6.56 -4.53 16.35
N THR A 78 -5.94 -5.22 17.31
CA THR A 78 -4.79 -4.70 18.06
C THR A 78 -3.50 -4.81 17.26
N ILE A 79 -2.56 -3.87 17.50
CA ILE A 79 -1.21 -3.90 16.87
C ILE A 79 -0.34 -5.00 17.49
N LEU A 80 -0.54 -5.27 18.78
CA LEU A 80 0.19 -6.31 19.51
C LEU A 80 -0.64 -7.59 19.55
N SER A 81 -0.04 -8.69 19.09
CA SER A 81 -0.64 -10.02 19.15
C SER A 81 0.28 -11.00 19.88
N ILE A 82 -0.32 -11.93 20.59
CA ILE A 82 0.43 -12.99 21.29
C ILE A 82 1.00 -14.01 20.32
N ALA A 83 2.06 -14.72 20.74
CA ALA A 83 2.75 -15.69 19.90
C ALA A 83 1.84 -16.80 19.32
N ASP A 84 0.80 -17.17 20.05
CA ASP A 84 -0.11 -18.24 19.64
C ASP A 84 -0.95 -17.87 18.41
N VAL A 85 -1.25 -16.59 18.19
CA VAL A 85 -1.91 -16.13 16.95
C VAL A 85 -1.05 -16.46 15.74
N TRP A 86 0.24 -16.19 15.81
CA TRP A 86 1.18 -16.44 14.71
C TRP A 86 1.50 -17.92 14.51
N LYS A 87 1.49 -18.70 15.57
CA LYS A 87 1.60 -20.17 15.47
C LYS A 87 0.34 -20.77 14.83
N GLY A 88 -0.84 -20.32 15.29
CA GLY A 88 -2.12 -20.78 14.77
C GLY A 88 -2.35 -20.44 13.31
N SER A 89 -1.85 -19.31 12.83
CA SER A 89 -1.92 -18.94 11.42
C SER A 89 -0.93 -19.68 10.52
N GLY A 90 -0.10 -20.58 11.10
CA GLY A 90 0.95 -21.28 10.36
C GLY A 90 2.14 -20.38 9.94
N HIS A 91 2.14 -19.12 10.38
CA HIS A 91 3.32 -18.29 10.21
C HIS A 91 4.46 -18.92 11.00
N LYS A 92 5.27 -19.70 10.31
CA LYS A 92 6.60 -20.01 10.81
C LYS A 92 7.21 -18.68 11.15
N ILE A 93 7.78 -18.53 12.35
CA ILE A 93 8.60 -17.35 12.67
C ILE A 93 9.71 -17.38 11.63
N HIS A 94 9.47 -16.77 10.46
CA HIS A 94 10.42 -16.76 9.37
C HIS A 94 11.61 -15.95 9.84
N PHE A 95 12.75 -16.58 9.79
CA PHE A 95 14.02 -15.93 10.02
C PHE A 95 14.62 -15.63 8.66
N ASP A 96 14.87 -14.35 8.39
CA ASP A 96 15.77 -13.99 7.30
C ASP A 96 17.21 -14.22 7.73
N PHE A 97 17.96 -14.92 6.92
CA PHE A 97 19.38 -15.04 7.11
C PHE A 97 20.09 -13.79 6.58
N VAL A 98 20.94 -13.20 7.40
CA VAL A 98 21.89 -12.19 6.92
C VAL A 98 23.32 -12.70 7.13
N ILE A 99 24.09 -12.53 6.09
CA ILE A 99 25.45 -13.02 6.00
C ILE A 99 26.39 -11.84 5.97
N GLY A 100 27.41 -11.85 6.80
CA GLY A 100 28.37 -10.77 6.93
C GLY A 100 29.80 -11.19 6.66
N CYS A 101 30.62 -10.22 6.24
CA CYS A 101 32.07 -10.34 6.18
C CYS A 101 32.74 -9.41 7.19
N ARG A 102 34.03 -9.72 7.54
CA ARG A 102 34.87 -8.88 8.43
C ARG A 102 35.88 -8.04 7.64
N GLY A 103 35.56 -7.65 6.42
CA GLY A 103 36.48 -6.89 5.57
C GLY A 103 36.70 -5.45 6.02
N GLY A 104 37.96 -5.04 6.21
CA GLY A 104 38.39 -3.65 6.13
C GLY A 104 37.83 -2.62 7.11
N GLY A 105 37.31 -3.04 8.28
CA GLY A 105 36.80 -2.11 9.31
C GLY A 105 35.30 -1.83 9.26
N GLU A 106 34.61 -2.04 8.16
CA GLU A 106 33.17 -2.01 8.06
C GLU A 106 32.59 -3.41 7.80
N ARG A 107 31.54 -3.78 8.55
CA ARG A 107 30.85 -5.04 8.34
C ARG A 107 29.83 -4.87 7.21
N HIS A 108 29.98 -5.66 6.15
CA HIS A 108 29.00 -5.72 5.08
C HIS A 108 28.03 -6.87 5.35
N TRP A 109 26.74 -6.55 5.41
CA TRP A 109 25.67 -7.52 5.64
C TRP A 109 24.82 -7.66 4.39
N TYR A 110 24.49 -8.89 4.03
CA TYR A 110 23.72 -9.23 2.85
C TYR A 110 22.66 -10.28 3.18
N SER A 111 21.53 -10.20 2.52
CA SER A 111 20.62 -11.34 2.39
C SER A 111 21.16 -12.35 1.38
N PRO A 112 20.80 -13.64 1.50
CA PRO A 112 21.30 -14.70 0.64
C PRO A 112 21.11 -14.45 -0.87
N ASP A 113 20.01 -13.79 -1.26
CA ASP A 113 19.66 -13.42 -2.63
C ASP A 113 20.66 -12.49 -3.35
N ARG A 114 21.59 -11.90 -2.61
CA ARG A 114 22.62 -11.00 -3.17
C ARG A 114 23.89 -11.70 -3.60
N PHE A 115 24.03 -12.96 -3.31
CA PHE A 115 25.15 -13.73 -3.81
C PHE A 115 24.80 -14.24 -5.20
N LYS A 116 25.74 -14.08 -6.15
CA LYS A 116 25.64 -14.70 -7.48
C LYS A 116 25.81 -16.21 -7.33
N LEU A 117 24.80 -16.87 -6.84
CA LEU A 117 24.69 -18.31 -6.78
C LEU A 117 23.88 -18.78 -8.00
N HIS A 118 24.14 -19.98 -8.50
CA HIS A 118 23.31 -20.57 -9.53
C HIS A 118 21.92 -20.87 -8.97
N GLU A 119 20.90 -20.88 -9.82
CA GLU A 119 19.50 -21.09 -9.41
C GLU A 119 19.29 -22.31 -8.51
N ASN A 120 19.96 -23.42 -8.84
CA ASN A 120 19.93 -24.64 -8.02
C ASN A 120 20.55 -24.46 -6.63
N GLU A 121 21.49 -23.52 -6.48
CA GLU A 121 22.14 -23.21 -5.19
C GLU A 121 21.29 -22.28 -4.33
N ILE A 122 20.44 -21.46 -4.96
CA ILE A 122 19.48 -20.62 -4.26
C ILE A 122 18.38 -21.51 -3.67
N ASN A 123 17.89 -22.48 -4.42
CA ASN A 123 16.90 -23.45 -3.95
C ASN A 123 17.43 -24.29 -2.79
N GLU A 124 18.69 -24.75 -2.87
CA GLU A 124 19.38 -25.42 -1.74
C GLU A 124 19.42 -24.56 -0.46
N ILE A 125 19.52 -23.22 -0.60
CA ILE A 125 19.55 -22.28 0.52
C ILE A 125 18.16 -22.06 1.10
N LEU A 126 17.14 -22.03 0.26
CA LEU A 126 15.75 -21.82 0.68
C LEU A 126 15.19 -23.02 1.47
N ASP A 127 15.72 -24.20 1.23
CA ASP A 127 15.34 -25.43 1.94
C ASP A 127 16.02 -25.61 3.30
N LEU A 128 16.95 -24.71 3.69
CA LEU A 128 17.67 -24.81 4.95
C LEU A 128 16.85 -24.24 6.11
N GLU A 129 16.70 -25.03 7.16
CA GLU A 129 15.92 -24.65 8.34
C GLU A 129 16.74 -23.92 9.42
N THR A 130 18.07 -24.04 9.39
CA THR A 130 18.92 -23.50 10.45
C THR A 130 20.08 -22.63 9.94
N PRO A 131 20.51 -21.61 10.73
CA PRO A 131 21.68 -20.80 10.42
C PRO A 131 22.97 -21.59 10.27
N GLU A 132 23.09 -22.68 11.02
CA GLU A 132 24.25 -23.58 11.03
C GLU A 132 24.39 -24.33 9.72
N GLU A 133 23.29 -24.77 9.13
CA GLU A 133 23.25 -25.41 7.80
C GLU A 133 23.64 -24.42 6.71
N LEU A 134 23.02 -23.23 6.69
CA LEU A 134 23.38 -22.15 5.77
C LEU A 134 24.89 -21.82 5.88
N LYS A 135 25.41 -21.70 7.09
CA LYS A 135 26.82 -21.43 7.34
C LYS A 135 27.71 -22.54 6.76
N LYS A 136 27.37 -23.79 6.99
CA LYS A 136 28.13 -24.95 6.44
C LYS A 136 28.12 -24.91 4.91
N LEU A 137 26.97 -24.69 4.30
CA LEU A 137 26.82 -24.63 2.84
C LEU A 137 27.66 -23.49 2.22
N LEU A 138 27.53 -22.27 2.73
CA LEU A 138 28.26 -21.12 2.19
C LEU A 138 29.77 -21.19 2.41
N LEU A 139 30.21 -21.78 3.52
CA LEU A 139 31.62 -22.04 3.78
C LEU A 139 32.17 -23.13 2.84
N SER A 140 31.42 -24.21 2.59
CA SER A 140 31.83 -25.27 1.66
C SER A 140 31.98 -24.76 0.23
N LYS A 141 31.09 -23.84 -0.20
CA LYS A 141 31.12 -23.20 -1.52
C LYS A 141 32.13 -22.05 -1.62
N ARG A 142 32.82 -21.69 -0.54
CA ARG A 142 33.81 -20.59 -0.46
C ARG A 142 33.27 -19.27 -0.98
N VAL A 143 32.00 -18.94 -0.68
CA VAL A 143 31.34 -17.71 -1.11
C VAL A 143 32.03 -16.51 -0.50
N LYS A 144 32.36 -15.52 -1.33
CA LYS A 144 33.06 -14.30 -0.95
C LYS A 144 32.12 -13.07 -0.94
N CYS A 145 32.48 -12.13 -0.12
CA CYS A 145 31.79 -10.84 -0.06
C CYS A 145 31.86 -10.11 -1.42
N PRO A 146 30.74 -9.73 -2.03
CA PRO A 146 30.74 -9.06 -3.33
C PRO A 146 31.32 -7.65 -3.31
N VAL A 147 31.53 -7.05 -2.13
CA VAL A 147 32.09 -5.70 -1.99
C VAL A 147 33.59 -5.72 -1.72
N CYS A 148 34.04 -6.53 -0.77
CA CYS A 148 35.46 -6.54 -0.37
C CYS A 148 36.25 -7.80 -0.77
N GLY A 149 35.59 -8.82 -1.32
CA GLY A 149 36.22 -10.08 -1.72
C GLY A 149 36.60 -11.00 -0.55
N GLU A 150 36.43 -10.57 0.69
CA GLU A 150 36.74 -11.38 1.88
C GLU A 150 35.77 -12.54 2.09
N MET A 151 36.20 -13.57 2.79
CA MET A 151 35.34 -14.70 3.14
C MET A 151 34.21 -14.26 4.06
N LEU A 152 33.02 -14.84 3.87
CA LEU A 152 31.90 -14.67 4.76
C LEU A 152 32.18 -15.34 6.09
N SER A 153 32.03 -14.61 7.19
CA SER A 153 32.45 -15.05 8.52
C SER A 153 31.39 -14.91 9.60
N ASP A 154 30.34 -14.15 9.34
CA ASP A 154 29.29 -13.88 10.32
C ASP A 154 27.93 -14.20 9.72
N PHE A 155 27.13 -14.97 10.44
CA PHE A 155 25.81 -15.44 10.03
C PHE A 155 24.84 -15.07 11.12
N ARG A 156 23.79 -14.35 10.79
CA ARG A 156 22.73 -13.96 11.73
C ARG A 156 21.38 -14.32 11.21
N VAL A 157 20.55 -14.70 12.14
CA VAL A 157 19.13 -14.88 11.95
C VAL A 157 18.46 -13.58 12.36
N ILE A 158 17.69 -12.99 11.47
CA ILE A 158 16.85 -11.84 11.78
C ILE A 158 15.40 -12.32 11.75
N GLY A 159 14.70 -12.24 12.88
CA GLY A 159 13.27 -12.47 12.89
C GLY A 159 12.58 -11.45 12.01
N THR A 160 11.72 -11.89 11.10
CA THR A 160 10.93 -11.01 10.22
C THR A 160 9.87 -10.23 10.99
N MET A 161 9.51 -10.69 12.19
CA MET A 161 8.57 -10.05 13.09
C MET A 161 9.29 -9.32 14.23
N PHE A 162 8.76 -8.15 14.61
CA PHE A 162 9.24 -7.42 15.79
C PHE A 162 8.68 -8.01 17.08
N LYS A 163 9.53 -8.58 17.89
CA LYS A 163 9.17 -9.11 19.21
C LYS A 163 9.12 -7.97 20.23
N VAL A 164 8.07 -7.97 21.05
CA VAL A 164 7.88 -7.04 22.16
C VAL A 164 7.82 -7.84 23.46
N ASN A 165 8.71 -7.53 24.40
CA ASN A 165 8.68 -8.12 25.73
C ASN A 165 7.77 -7.29 26.62
N MET A 166 6.66 -7.89 27.07
CA MET A 166 5.78 -7.30 28.07
C MET A 166 6.07 -7.93 29.42
N GLU A 167 6.99 -7.31 30.16
CA GLU A 167 7.31 -7.73 31.52
C GLU A 167 6.40 -7.00 32.52
N ARG A 168 5.81 -7.75 33.45
CA ARG A 168 5.21 -7.21 34.67
C ARG A 168 5.95 -7.81 35.87
N GLU A 169 6.21 -7.00 36.88
CA GLU A 169 6.65 -7.50 38.18
C GLU A 169 5.71 -8.63 38.64
N ASN A 170 6.28 -9.84 38.86
CA ASN A 170 5.59 -11.05 39.33
C ASN A 170 4.79 -11.87 38.28
N PHE A 171 4.85 -11.60 36.98
CA PHE A 171 4.27 -12.48 35.96
C PHE A 171 5.29 -12.85 34.88
N LYS A 172 5.34 -14.15 34.48
CA LYS A 172 6.03 -14.56 33.26
C LYS A 172 5.47 -13.76 32.08
N GLY A 173 6.28 -12.84 31.52
CA GLY A 173 5.87 -12.00 30.41
C GLY A 173 5.40 -12.81 29.22
N TYR A 174 4.36 -12.34 28.55
CA TYR A 174 3.92 -12.92 27.28
C TYR A 174 4.87 -12.48 26.17
N ASN A 175 5.32 -13.41 25.34
CA ASN A 175 5.96 -13.08 24.07
C ASN A 175 4.88 -12.49 23.15
N SER A 176 4.96 -11.21 22.90
CA SER A 176 4.09 -10.50 21.97
C SER A 176 4.88 -10.02 20.76
N PHE A 177 4.19 -9.82 19.65
CA PHE A 177 4.77 -9.35 18.42
C PHE A 177 3.97 -8.18 17.86
N LEU A 178 4.65 -7.23 17.21
CA LEU A 178 4.00 -6.27 16.33
C LEU A 178 3.51 -7.02 15.10
N ARG A 179 2.24 -6.85 14.74
CA ARG A 179 1.59 -7.58 13.64
C ARG A 179 2.24 -7.26 12.30
N PRO A 180 2.56 -8.25 11.44
CA PRO A 180 3.05 -8.04 10.07
C PRO A 180 1.93 -7.87 9.04
N GLU A 181 0.67 -8.15 9.41
CA GLU A 181 -0.56 -8.06 8.62
C GLU A 181 -1.75 -7.80 9.54
N THR A 182 -2.91 -7.44 9.01
CA THR A 182 -4.08 -7.12 9.84
C THR A 182 -5.15 -8.22 9.84
N CYS A 183 -5.07 -9.19 8.94
CA CYS A 183 -6.11 -10.20 8.69
C CYS A 183 -6.33 -11.20 9.84
N GLN A 184 -5.30 -11.57 10.60
CA GLN A 184 -5.41 -12.64 11.59
C GLN A 184 -6.43 -12.33 12.71
N ASP A 185 -6.51 -11.07 13.14
CA ASP A 185 -7.54 -10.65 14.09
C ASP A 185 -8.95 -10.73 13.51
N ILE A 186 -9.09 -10.56 12.18
CA ILE A 186 -10.37 -10.72 11.48
C ILE A 186 -10.82 -12.17 11.56
N PHE A 187 -9.98 -13.12 11.20
CA PHE A 187 -10.29 -14.55 11.24
C PHE A 187 -10.72 -15.01 12.63
N LEU A 188 -9.94 -14.65 13.66
CA LEU A 188 -10.20 -15.01 15.05
C LEU A 188 -11.49 -14.40 15.61
N ASN A 189 -11.98 -13.32 15.04
CA ASN A 189 -13.15 -12.61 15.52
C ASN A 189 -14.32 -12.60 14.51
N PHE A 190 -14.24 -13.32 13.42
CA PHE A 190 -15.22 -13.29 12.33
C PHE A 190 -16.66 -13.44 12.83
N ARG A 191 -16.97 -14.45 13.65
CA ARG A 191 -18.32 -14.67 14.19
C ARG A 191 -18.79 -13.56 15.13
N LYS A 192 -17.89 -12.87 15.81
CA LYS A 192 -18.24 -11.72 16.66
C LYS A 192 -18.55 -10.48 15.84
N ILE A 193 -17.83 -10.30 14.72
CA ILE A 193 -17.98 -9.17 13.81
C ILE A 193 -19.27 -9.32 13.00
N SER A 194 -19.49 -10.49 12.41
CA SER A 194 -20.65 -10.78 11.55
C SER A 194 -21.96 -11.02 12.31
N GLY A 195 -21.90 -11.10 13.64
CA GLY A 195 -23.06 -11.31 14.49
C GLY A 195 -23.54 -12.76 14.60
N ARG A 196 -24.76 -12.98 15.13
CA ARG A 196 -25.28 -14.33 15.41
C ARG A 196 -25.70 -15.09 14.16
N MET A 197 -26.13 -14.39 13.10
CA MET A 197 -26.48 -14.97 11.81
C MET A 197 -25.49 -14.49 10.77
N ILE A 198 -24.59 -15.38 10.39
CA ILE A 198 -23.64 -15.12 9.31
C ILE A 198 -24.41 -15.19 8.00
N GLN A 199 -24.49 -14.08 7.29
CA GLN A 199 -24.99 -14.07 5.91
C GLN A 199 -23.77 -14.00 4.98
N LEU A 200 -23.49 -15.10 4.31
CA LEU A 200 -22.47 -15.15 3.26
C LEU A 200 -23.13 -14.84 1.90
N PRO A 201 -22.44 -14.20 0.96
CA PRO A 201 -21.08 -13.71 1.13
C PRO A 201 -21.02 -12.40 1.95
N CYS A 202 -19.94 -12.19 2.69
CA CYS A 202 -19.71 -10.92 3.39
C CYS A 202 -18.21 -10.63 3.56
N GLY A 203 -17.86 -9.37 3.66
CA GLY A 203 -16.49 -8.91 3.85
C GLY A 203 -16.25 -8.31 5.24
N VAL A 204 -15.00 -8.39 5.70
CA VAL A 204 -14.50 -7.64 6.86
C VAL A 204 -13.26 -6.88 6.46
N ALA A 205 -13.29 -5.55 6.62
CA ALA A 205 -12.25 -4.64 6.18
C ALA A 205 -11.54 -3.98 7.34
N GLN A 206 -10.22 -3.84 7.24
CA GLN A 206 -9.40 -3.17 8.24
C GLN A 206 -8.33 -2.30 7.59
N ILE A 207 -8.13 -1.10 8.14
CA ILE A 207 -6.97 -0.26 7.83
C ILE A 207 -6.11 -0.16 9.07
N GLY A 208 -4.84 -0.53 8.97
CA GLY A 208 -4.00 -0.49 10.14
C GLY A 208 -2.50 -0.50 9.88
N LYS A 209 -1.75 -0.10 10.90
CA LYS A 209 -0.30 -0.21 10.90
C LYS A 209 0.14 -1.65 11.05
N VAL A 210 1.17 -1.99 10.27
CA VAL A 210 1.85 -3.27 10.28
C VAL A 210 3.37 -3.09 10.28
N PHE A 211 4.08 -4.14 10.68
CA PHE A 211 5.51 -4.07 10.96
C PHE A 211 6.21 -5.31 10.42
N ARG A 212 7.11 -5.12 9.45
CA ARG A 212 7.93 -6.20 8.89
C ARG A 212 9.40 -5.85 9.03
N ASN A 213 10.16 -6.69 9.73
CA ASN A 213 11.59 -6.46 9.95
C ASN A 213 12.40 -6.91 8.73
N GLU A 214 12.18 -6.27 7.62
CA GLU A 214 12.86 -6.53 6.36
C GLU A 214 14.37 -6.37 6.48
N ALA A 215 15.14 -7.35 6.03
CA ALA A 215 16.60 -7.34 6.07
C ALA A 215 17.17 -6.29 5.09
N THR A 216 16.56 -6.12 3.95
CA THR A 216 16.98 -5.18 2.90
C THR A 216 15.92 -4.14 2.62
N GLN A 217 16.30 -2.88 2.83
CA GLN A 217 15.42 -1.72 2.56
C GLN A 217 15.82 -1.11 1.22
N LYS A 218 15.07 -1.46 0.20
CA LYS A 218 15.21 -0.86 -1.14
C LYS A 218 14.07 0.13 -1.36
N ARG A 219 14.31 1.19 -2.14
CA ARG A 219 13.27 2.07 -2.69
C ARG A 219 12.44 2.84 -1.65
N ARG A 220 13.08 3.25 -0.53
CA ARG A 220 12.50 4.14 0.50
C ARG A 220 11.10 3.70 0.97
N ILE A 221 10.05 4.52 0.72
CA ILE A 221 8.68 4.24 1.21
C ILE A 221 8.04 3.02 0.54
N PHE A 222 8.63 2.45 -0.50
CA PHE A 222 8.12 1.24 -1.15
C PHE A 222 8.32 0.00 -0.27
N ARG A 223 9.46 -0.09 0.45
CA ARG A 223 9.73 -1.14 1.44
C ARG A 223 10.10 -0.52 2.79
N CYS A 224 9.09 -0.40 3.63
CA CYS A 224 9.20 0.13 4.99
C CYS A 224 9.17 -1.01 6.01
N ARG A 225 9.73 -0.75 7.19
CA ARG A 225 9.60 -1.62 8.36
C ARG A 225 8.31 -1.35 9.14
N GLU A 226 7.80 -0.14 9.02
CA GLU A 226 6.50 0.29 9.54
C GLU A 226 5.73 0.95 8.40
N PHE A 227 4.54 0.44 8.09
CA PHE A 227 3.67 0.93 7.03
C PHE A 227 2.21 0.68 7.36
N GLU A 228 1.29 1.08 6.50
CA GLU A 228 -0.14 0.82 6.67
C GLU A 228 -0.64 -0.10 5.56
N LEU A 229 -1.48 -1.08 5.95
CA LEU A 229 -2.25 -1.90 5.02
C LEU A 229 -3.72 -1.49 5.06
N MET A 230 -4.39 -1.64 3.93
CA MET A 230 -5.84 -1.62 3.75
C MET A 230 -6.21 -3.02 3.26
N GLU A 231 -6.82 -3.82 4.12
CA GLU A 231 -7.11 -5.23 3.87
C GLU A 231 -8.61 -5.48 3.97
N LEU A 232 -9.11 -6.30 3.06
CA LEU A 232 -10.47 -6.82 3.05
C LEU A 232 -10.41 -8.34 2.92
N GLU A 233 -10.98 -9.02 3.89
CA GLU A 233 -11.20 -10.47 3.89
C GLU A 233 -12.66 -10.72 3.52
N TYR A 234 -12.88 -11.28 2.34
CA TYR A 234 -14.22 -11.56 1.84
C TYR A 234 -14.55 -13.06 1.99
N PHE A 235 -15.55 -13.33 2.81
CA PHE A 235 -15.98 -14.67 3.20
C PHE A 235 -17.10 -15.14 2.30
N VAL A 236 -16.93 -16.30 1.68
CA VAL A 236 -17.88 -16.89 0.74
C VAL A 236 -18.24 -18.31 1.16
N ASP A 237 -19.46 -18.74 0.83
CA ASP A 237 -19.85 -20.13 1.03
C ASP A 237 -19.05 -21.03 0.06
N PRO A 238 -18.39 -22.11 0.54
CA PRO A 238 -17.64 -23.03 -0.34
C PRO A 238 -18.45 -23.62 -1.49
N ARG A 239 -19.78 -23.62 -1.39
CA ARG A 239 -20.72 -24.14 -2.40
C ARG A 239 -21.05 -23.11 -3.49
N ASP A 240 -20.96 -21.83 -3.16
CA ASP A 240 -21.32 -20.73 -4.06
C ASP A 240 -20.21 -20.50 -5.09
N LYS A 241 -20.21 -21.34 -6.13
CA LYS A 241 -19.25 -21.21 -7.24
C LYS A 241 -19.62 -20.10 -8.24
N GLU A 242 -20.90 -19.69 -8.26
CA GLU A 242 -21.50 -18.93 -9.36
C GLU A 242 -22.14 -17.58 -8.96
N THR A 243 -22.07 -17.17 -7.71
CA THR A 243 -22.81 -16.00 -7.22
C THR A 243 -22.13 -14.67 -7.52
N ASN A 244 -21.10 -14.67 -8.32
CA ASN A 244 -20.40 -13.46 -8.67
C ASN A 244 -21.18 -12.65 -9.71
N PRO A 245 -21.40 -11.35 -9.50
CA PRO A 245 -21.89 -10.48 -10.55
C PRO A 245 -20.90 -10.41 -11.70
N LEU A 246 -21.17 -11.18 -12.75
CA LEU A 246 -20.32 -11.36 -13.93
C LEU A 246 -20.23 -10.12 -14.83
N GLU A 247 -20.65 -8.96 -14.35
CA GLU A 247 -20.52 -7.66 -15.03
C GLU A 247 -19.08 -7.30 -15.40
N HIS A 248 -18.10 -8.01 -14.83
CA HIS A 248 -16.68 -7.75 -15.01
C HIS A 248 -15.99 -8.70 -16.00
N LYS A 249 -16.68 -9.67 -16.59
CA LYS A 249 -16.09 -10.64 -17.52
C LYS A 249 -15.38 -9.98 -18.70
N GLU A 250 -15.99 -8.96 -19.27
CA GLU A 250 -15.43 -8.18 -20.39
C GLU A 250 -14.30 -7.22 -20.01
N PHE A 251 -13.91 -7.15 -18.73
CA PHE A 251 -12.85 -6.25 -18.30
C PHE A 251 -11.50 -6.73 -18.82
N GLU A 252 -10.84 -5.88 -19.59
CA GLU A 252 -9.51 -6.16 -20.15
C GLU A 252 -8.40 -5.59 -19.27
N ILE A 253 -7.33 -6.35 -19.07
CA ILE A 253 -6.16 -5.92 -18.31
C ILE A 253 -4.90 -6.60 -18.85
N TYR A 254 -3.75 -5.98 -18.71
CA TYR A 254 -2.49 -6.68 -18.90
C TYR A 254 -2.36 -7.75 -17.81
N ALA A 255 -2.26 -9.00 -18.21
CA ALA A 255 -2.12 -10.16 -17.33
C ALA A 255 -0.85 -10.93 -17.65
N LYS A 256 -0.19 -11.42 -16.61
CA LYS A 256 0.94 -12.34 -16.70
C LYS A 256 0.68 -13.51 -15.76
N SER A 257 0.29 -14.67 -16.30
CA SER A 257 0.22 -15.91 -15.52
C SER A 257 1.62 -16.43 -15.20
N ALA A 258 1.69 -17.40 -14.28
CA ALA A 258 2.96 -18.06 -13.91
C ALA A 258 3.64 -18.77 -15.10
N GLU A 259 2.85 -19.20 -16.10
CA GLU A 259 3.34 -19.92 -17.28
C GLU A 259 3.72 -19.01 -18.46
N MET A 260 3.35 -17.72 -18.42
CA MET A 260 3.61 -16.77 -19.49
C MET A 260 4.99 -16.11 -19.36
N GLU A 261 5.73 -15.96 -20.45
CA GLU A 261 7.00 -15.22 -20.44
C GLU A 261 6.76 -13.70 -20.30
N HIS A 262 5.74 -13.17 -20.99
CA HIS A 262 5.42 -11.74 -21.03
C HIS A 262 3.95 -11.51 -20.69
N GLU A 263 3.64 -10.27 -20.29
CA GLU A 263 2.26 -9.84 -20.10
C GLU A 263 1.54 -9.67 -21.45
N GLU A 264 0.26 -10.02 -21.47
CA GLU A 264 -0.64 -9.82 -22.61
C GLU A 264 -1.93 -9.13 -22.16
N MET A 265 -2.59 -8.42 -23.07
CA MET A 265 -3.92 -7.86 -22.82
C MET A 265 -4.94 -8.98 -22.89
N MET A 266 -5.60 -9.28 -21.76
CA MET A 266 -6.55 -10.37 -21.63
C MET A 266 -7.86 -9.89 -21.02
N LYS A 267 -8.96 -10.53 -21.40
CA LYS A 267 -10.23 -10.40 -20.67
C LYS A 267 -10.20 -11.26 -19.42
N ILE A 268 -10.83 -10.78 -18.37
CA ILE A 268 -10.97 -11.55 -17.12
C ILE A 268 -11.71 -12.88 -17.38
N GLU A 269 -12.71 -12.89 -18.26
CA GLU A 269 -13.41 -14.09 -18.65
C GLU A 269 -12.49 -15.19 -19.23
N ASP A 270 -11.49 -14.80 -20.04
CA ASP A 270 -10.53 -15.73 -20.63
C ASP A 270 -9.65 -16.38 -19.56
N LEU A 271 -9.24 -15.62 -18.54
CA LEU A 271 -8.46 -16.12 -17.40
C LEU A 271 -9.27 -17.11 -16.54
N ILE A 272 -10.57 -16.85 -16.35
CA ILE A 272 -11.48 -17.75 -15.61
C ILE A 272 -11.73 -19.01 -16.43
N ASN A 273 -12.12 -18.89 -17.70
CA ASN A 273 -12.48 -20.01 -18.57
C ASN A 273 -11.31 -20.96 -18.82
N SER A 274 -10.09 -20.44 -18.89
CA SER A 274 -8.86 -21.25 -19.00
C SER A 274 -8.42 -21.89 -17.67
N THR A 275 -9.16 -21.63 -16.57
CA THR A 275 -8.79 -22.05 -15.21
C THR A 275 -7.43 -21.52 -14.72
N THR A 276 -6.85 -20.54 -15.41
CA THR A 276 -5.61 -19.86 -15.00
C THR A 276 -5.85 -19.07 -13.71
N MET A 277 -6.99 -18.38 -13.63
CA MET A 277 -7.51 -17.79 -12.40
C MET A 277 -8.54 -18.72 -11.77
N LYS A 278 -8.22 -19.25 -10.59
CA LYS A 278 -8.93 -20.38 -10.00
C LYS A 278 -10.22 -19.99 -9.25
N SER A 279 -10.48 -18.71 -9.04
CA SER A 279 -11.63 -18.19 -8.29
C SER A 279 -12.27 -17.01 -8.99
N GLU A 280 -13.58 -17.08 -9.25
CA GLU A 280 -14.35 -15.96 -9.81
C GLU A 280 -14.46 -14.80 -8.81
N TRP A 281 -14.51 -15.08 -7.50
CA TRP A 281 -14.48 -14.06 -6.46
C TRP A 281 -13.14 -13.31 -6.42
N LEU A 282 -12.03 -14.02 -6.65
CA LEU A 282 -10.72 -13.38 -6.77
C LEU A 282 -10.69 -12.46 -7.99
N ALA A 283 -11.21 -12.90 -9.13
CA ALA A 283 -11.35 -12.11 -10.34
C ALA A 283 -12.19 -10.84 -10.10
N TYR A 284 -13.32 -10.99 -9.44
CA TYR A 284 -14.20 -9.86 -9.07
C TYR A 284 -13.45 -8.79 -8.27
N TRP A 285 -12.80 -9.21 -7.18
CA TRP A 285 -12.11 -8.27 -6.30
C TRP A 285 -10.91 -7.59 -6.96
N ILE A 286 -10.17 -8.29 -7.82
CA ILE A 286 -9.10 -7.70 -8.63
C ILE A 286 -9.66 -6.62 -9.57
N VAL A 287 -10.79 -6.84 -10.23
CA VAL A 287 -11.40 -5.83 -11.11
C VAL A 287 -11.87 -4.61 -10.31
N GLU A 288 -12.51 -4.81 -9.17
CA GLU A 288 -12.91 -3.70 -8.29
C GLU A 288 -11.69 -2.91 -7.79
N SER A 289 -10.61 -3.59 -7.44
CA SER A 289 -9.33 -2.98 -7.08
C SER A 289 -8.78 -2.09 -8.19
N ILE A 290 -8.74 -2.59 -9.41
CA ILE A 290 -8.23 -1.82 -10.56
C ILE A 290 -9.13 -0.63 -10.87
N LYS A 291 -10.45 -0.78 -10.81
CA LYS A 291 -11.40 0.33 -10.96
C LYS A 291 -11.17 1.42 -9.92
N TRP A 292 -10.95 1.03 -8.65
CA TRP A 292 -10.62 1.98 -7.59
C TRP A 292 -9.29 2.70 -7.85
N LEU A 293 -8.24 1.97 -8.24
CA LEU A 293 -6.93 2.55 -8.58
C LEU A 293 -7.04 3.57 -9.72
N GLN A 294 -7.84 3.28 -10.76
CA GLN A 294 -8.15 4.23 -11.83
C GLN A 294 -8.95 5.44 -11.28
N GLY A 295 -9.89 5.18 -10.39
CA GLY A 295 -10.68 6.19 -9.69
C GLY A 295 -9.82 7.22 -8.96
N ILE A 296 -8.74 6.80 -8.32
CA ILE A 296 -7.80 7.68 -7.60
C ILE A 296 -6.69 8.26 -8.49
N GLY A 297 -6.66 7.93 -9.79
CA GLY A 297 -5.82 8.59 -10.79
C GLY A 297 -4.62 7.80 -11.29
N ILE A 298 -4.60 6.49 -11.09
CA ILE A 298 -3.61 5.61 -11.70
C ILE A 298 -4.09 5.19 -13.10
N ASP A 299 -3.26 5.38 -14.11
CA ASP A 299 -3.59 5.01 -15.49
C ASP A 299 -3.52 3.48 -15.66
N LYS A 300 -4.59 2.88 -16.21
CA LYS A 300 -4.69 1.43 -16.46
C LYS A 300 -3.51 0.85 -17.23
N LYS A 301 -2.94 1.62 -18.17
CA LYS A 301 -1.75 1.19 -18.95
C LYS A 301 -0.49 0.98 -18.11
N ASN A 302 -0.47 1.53 -16.89
CA ASN A 302 0.61 1.39 -15.91
C ASN A 302 0.27 0.32 -14.84
N LEU A 303 -0.82 -0.44 -15.03
CA LEU A 303 -1.24 -1.55 -14.18
C LEU A 303 -1.18 -2.86 -14.95
N ARG A 304 -0.78 -3.92 -14.28
CA ARG A 304 -0.98 -5.29 -14.73
C ARG A 304 -1.33 -6.19 -13.54
N ILE A 305 -1.88 -7.36 -13.82
CA ILE A 305 -2.01 -8.43 -12.84
C ILE A 305 -0.97 -9.52 -13.13
N ARG A 306 -0.35 -10.05 -12.08
CA ARG A 306 0.65 -11.11 -12.17
C ARG A 306 0.32 -12.25 -11.22
N GLN A 307 0.20 -13.46 -11.75
CA GLN A 307 0.05 -14.66 -10.93
C GLN A 307 1.40 -15.03 -10.30
N GLN A 308 1.40 -15.32 -9.01
CA GLN A 308 2.56 -15.88 -8.34
C GLN A 308 2.72 -17.37 -8.70
N SER A 309 3.96 -17.81 -8.91
CA SER A 309 4.26 -19.23 -9.08
C SER A 309 3.98 -20.03 -7.79
N GLU A 310 3.96 -21.36 -7.88
CA GLU A 310 3.72 -22.20 -6.70
C GLU A 310 4.80 -22.01 -5.63
N GLU A 311 6.04 -21.75 -6.04
CA GLU A 311 7.18 -21.51 -5.15
C GLU A 311 7.14 -20.12 -4.50
N GLU A 312 6.53 -19.12 -5.17
CA GLU A 312 6.40 -17.77 -4.63
C GLU A 312 5.22 -17.63 -3.66
N ARG A 313 4.17 -18.43 -3.87
CA ARG A 313 2.93 -18.31 -3.09
C ARG A 313 3.14 -18.61 -1.62
N SER A 314 2.48 -17.82 -0.78
CA SER A 314 2.40 -18.10 0.64
C SER A 314 1.68 -19.44 0.90
N HIS A 315 2.09 -20.13 1.95
CA HIS A 315 1.58 -21.45 2.33
C HIS A 315 0.06 -21.51 2.55
N TYR A 316 -0.58 -20.37 2.80
CA TYR A 316 -2.02 -20.24 3.03
C TYR A 316 -2.82 -19.98 1.74
N SER A 317 -2.17 -19.72 0.63
CA SER A 317 -2.86 -19.29 -0.59
C SER A 317 -3.00 -20.43 -1.60
N TYR A 318 -4.24 -20.63 -2.06
CA TYR A 318 -4.56 -21.54 -3.16
C TYR A 318 -4.24 -20.93 -4.53
N ASP A 319 -4.46 -19.61 -4.68
CA ASP A 319 -4.10 -18.82 -5.86
C ASP A 319 -3.82 -17.39 -5.44
N THR A 320 -2.75 -16.77 -5.97
CA THR A 320 -2.36 -15.39 -5.64
C THR A 320 -2.07 -14.63 -6.91
N TRP A 321 -2.65 -13.45 -7.01
CA TRP A 321 -2.42 -12.49 -8.08
C TRP A 321 -2.03 -11.14 -7.50
N ASP A 322 -0.90 -10.60 -7.92
CA ASP A 322 -0.45 -9.26 -7.55
C ASP A 322 -0.99 -8.24 -8.55
N VAL A 323 -1.53 -7.13 -8.08
CA VAL A 323 -1.70 -5.94 -8.92
C VAL A 323 -0.41 -5.15 -8.85
N GLU A 324 0.28 -5.07 -9.98
CA GLU A 324 1.57 -4.40 -10.10
C GLU A 324 1.44 -3.06 -10.84
N TYR A 325 2.25 -2.10 -10.40
CA TYR A 325 2.40 -0.79 -11.06
C TYR A 325 3.75 -0.71 -11.78
N ARG A 326 3.75 -0.06 -12.94
CA ARG A 326 4.94 0.14 -13.78
C ARG A 326 5.77 1.35 -13.30
N PHE A 327 6.75 1.08 -12.46
CA PHE A 327 7.75 2.07 -12.05
C PHE A 327 8.90 2.17 -13.07
N ASP A 328 9.84 3.11 -12.87
CA ASP A 328 11.03 3.22 -13.73
C ASP A 328 12.08 2.10 -13.50
N TRP A 329 11.91 1.30 -12.44
CA TRP A 329 12.70 0.07 -12.21
C TRP A 329 11.99 -1.21 -12.67
N GLY A 330 10.84 -1.11 -13.31
CA GLY A 330 10.03 -2.24 -13.74
C GLY A 330 8.70 -2.35 -12.99
N TRP A 331 8.04 -3.46 -13.17
CA TRP A 331 6.81 -3.79 -12.48
C TRP A 331 7.09 -4.16 -11.02
N ASP A 332 6.24 -3.70 -10.12
CA ASP A 332 6.34 -4.04 -8.71
C ASP A 332 4.95 -3.95 -8.04
N GLU A 333 4.71 -4.81 -7.07
CA GLU A 333 3.42 -5.04 -6.40
C GLU A 333 2.98 -3.83 -5.58
N ILE A 334 1.73 -3.41 -5.79
CA ILE A 334 1.05 -2.40 -4.96
C ILE A 334 -0.13 -2.97 -4.19
N GLU A 335 -0.65 -4.12 -4.61
CA GLU A 335 -1.71 -4.90 -3.98
C GLU A 335 -1.43 -6.39 -4.16
N GLY A 336 -1.68 -7.20 -3.14
CA GLY A 336 -1.80 -8.65 -3.22
C GLY A 336 -3.26 -9.07 -3.14
N ALA A 337 -3.69 -9.96 -4.03
CA ALA A 337 -5.01 -10.59 -3.99
C ALA A 337 -4.86 -12.11 -3.91
N ALA A 338 -5.49 -12.76 -2.93
CA ALA A 338 -5.31 -14.17 -2.65
C ALA A 338 -6.62 -14.92 -2.40
N ASP A 339 -6.76 -16.07 -3.00
CA ASP A 339 -7.75 -17.08 -2.60
C ASP A 339 -7.12 -17.94 -1.48
N ARG A 340 -7.56 -17.75 -0.26
CA ARG A 340 -7.04 -18.39 0.95
C ARG A 340 -7.83 -19.64 1.33
N LYS A 341 -8.96 -19.89 0.66
CA LYS A 341 -9.91 -20.95 1.04
C LYS A 341 -10.26 -20.86 2.53
N ASP A 342 -10.33 -21.98 3.21
CA ASP A 342 -10.62 -22.09 4.65
C ASP A 342 -9.36 -22.16 5.53
N TYR A 343 -8.19 -21.95 4.93
CA TYR A 343 -6.90 -22.24 5.57
C TYR A 343 -6.76 -21.60 6.96
N ASP A 344 -6.93 -20.28 7.05
CA ASP A 344 -6.64 -19.56 8.29
C ASP A 344 -7.55 -19.99 9.45
N MET A 345 -8.86 -20.04 9.22
CA MET A 345 -9.79 -20.40 10.28
C MET A 345 -9.60 -21.85 10.72
N ARG A 346 -9.36 -22.77 9.78
CA ARG A 346 -9.05 -24.16 10.06
C ARG A 346 -7.74 -24.30 10.84
N SER A 347 -6.66 -23.66 10.40
CA SER A 347 -5.36 -23.72 11.06
C SER A 347 -5.42 -23.17 12.49
N HIS A 348 -6.13 -22.07 12.73
CA HIS A 348 -6.36 -21.57 14.08
C HIS A 348 -7.17 -22.54 14.95
N ASN A 349 -8.21 -23.17 14.40
CA ASN A 349 -9.02 -24.14 15.13
C ASN A 349 -8.19 -25.39 15.49
N GLU A 350 -7.39 -25.89 14.57
CA GLU A 350 -6.47 -27.02 14.81
C GLU A 350 -5.46 -26.67 15.92
N HIS A 351 -4.80 -25.52 15.85
CA HIS A 351 -3.87 -25.07 16.89
C HIS A 351 -4.56 -24.92 18.27
N TYR A 352 -5.78 -24.39 18.29
CA TYR A 352 -6.56 -24.29 19.52
C TYR A 352 -6.91 -25.66 20.08
N LYS A 353 -7.32 -26.60 19.21
CA LYS A 353 -7.67 -27.98 19.57
C LYS A 353 -6.48 -28.74 20.15
N GLU A 354 -5.31 -28.61 19.56
CA GLU A 354 -4.07 -29.18 20.08
C GLU A 354 -3.74 -28.69 21.50
N LYS A 355 -3.93 -27.40 21.73
CA LYS A 355 -3.59 -26.75 22.99
C LYS A 355 -4.62 -26.99 24.11
N HIS A 356 -5.91 -27.06 23.78
CA HIS A 356 -7.02 -27.08 24.74
C HIS A 356 -7.82 -28.39 24.74
N HIS A 357 -7.50 -29.33 23.85
CA HIS A 357 -8.20 -30.61 23.67
C HIS A 357 -9.70 -30.46 23.37
N LYS A 358 -10.11 -29.34 22.76
CA LYS A 358 -11.47 -29.04 22.33
C LYS A 358 -11.45 -28.00 21.20
N GLU A 359 -12.51 -27.98 20.41
CA GLU A 359 -12.70 -26.97 19.36
C GLU A 359 -13.16 -25.63 19.92
N ASP A 360 -12.80 -24.53 19.22
CA ASP A 360 -13.32 -23.21 19.56
C ASP A 360 -14.62 -22.94 18.81
N SER A 361 -15.72 -22.88 19.52
CA SER A 361 -17.04 -22.57 18.97
C SER A 361 -17.14 -21.17 18.33
N ASN A 362 -16.19 -20.29 18.58
CA ASN A 362 -16.16 -18.97 17.93
C ASN A 362 -15.54 -19.00 16.54
N LEU A 363 -14.76 -20.04 16.19
CA LEU A 363 -14.17 -20.20 14.88
C LEU A 363 -15.07 -21.04 13.94
N ILE A 364 -15.75 -22.03 14.49
CA ILE A 364 -16.62 -22.94 13.69
C ILE A 364 -17.91 -22.22 13.30
N CYS A 365 -18.14 -22.10 11.99
CA CYS A 365 -19.32 -21.45 11.44
C CYS A 365 -20.51 -22.40 11.23
N ASN A 366 -20.29 -23.72 11.27
CA ASN A 366 -21.30 -24.76 11.01
C ASN A 366 -22.11 -24.49 9.74
N LEU A 367 -21.42 -24.36 8.63
CA LEU A 367 -22.06 -24.21 7.33
C LEU A 367 -22.73 -25.54 6.91
N VAL A 368 -23.73 -25.45 6.06
CA VAL A 368 -24.48 -26.63 5.60
C VAL A 368 -23.54 -27.56 4.79
N ASP A 369 -23.83 -28.88 4.78
CA ASP A 369 -23.12 -29.93 4.03
C ASP A 369 -21.66 -30.22 4.44
N GLY A 370 -21.34 -30.08 5.72
CA GLY A 370 -20.06 -30.56 6.29
C GLY A 370 -18.89 -29.62 6.14
N HIS A 371 -19.12 -28.39 5.69
CA HIS A 371 -18.13 -27.34 5.76
C HIS A 371 -18.25 -26.59 7.08
N ASP A 372 -17.16 -26.56 7.86
CA ASP A 372 -17.09 -25.86 9.15
C ASP A 372 -16.70 -24.39 8.98
N PHE A 373 -16.03 -24.03 7.88
CA PHE A 373 -15.45 -22.73 7.63
C PHE A 373 -15.81 -22.18 6.25
N PRO A 374 -16.04 -20.86 6.11
CA PRO A 374 -16.15 -20.21 4.81
C PRO A 374 -14.79 -20.18 4.08
N TYR A 375 -14.85 -20.04 2.75
CA TYR A 375 -13.67 -19.68 1.98
C TYR A 375 -13.42 -18.18 2.06
N VAL A 376 -12.18 -17.78 1.98
CA VAL A 376 -11.76 -16.38 2.10
C VAL A 376 -11.02 -15.93 0.84
N VAL A 377 -11.42 -14.77 0.33
CA VAL A 377 -10.67 -14.04 -0.70
C VAL A 377 -10.18 -12.74 -0.10
N GLU A 378 -8.88 -12.56 -0.09
CA GLU A 378 -8.18 -11.39 0.44
C GLU A 378 -7.83 -10.40 -0.66
N ILE A 379 -7.98 -9.10 -0.37
CA ILE A 379 -7.30 -8.01 -1.08
C ILE A 379 -6.53 -7.15 -0.08
N SER A 380 -5.26 -6.91 -0.35
CA SER A 380 -4.35 -6.21 0.57
C SER A 380 -3.53 -5.14 -0.13
N PHE A 381 -3.79 -3.87 0.18
CA PHE A 381 -3.09 -2.71 -0.38
C PHE A 381 -2.10 -2.10 0.58
N GLY A 382 -0.86 -1.88 0.12
CA GLY A 382 0.08 -1.04 0.85
C GLY A 382 -0.20 0.45 0.62
N VAL A 383 -0.56 1.19 1.68
CA VAL A 383 -0.84 2.65 1.58
C VAL A 383 0.35 3.42 1.02
N GLU A 384 1.57 3.12 1.48
CA GLU A 384 2.80 3.77 1.02
C GLU A 384 3.15 3.42 -0.42
N ARG A 385 2.88 2.18 -0.86
CA ARG A 385 3.07 1.74 -2.24
C ARG A 385 2.08 2.44 -3.17
N THR A 386 0.80 2.48 -2.80
CA THR A 386 -0.25 3.21 -3.52
C THR A 386 0.06 4.71 -3.60
N LEU A 387 0.52 5.32 -2.49
CA LEU A 387 0.95 6.71 -2.48
C LEU A 387 2.10 6.95 -3.46
N LEU A 388 3.08 6.05 -3.53
CA LEU A 388 4.20 6.18 -4.45
C LEU A 388 3.73 6.08 -5.91
N ALA A 389 2.84 5.16 -6.24
CA ALA A 389 2.23 5.06 -7.58
C ALA A 389 1.48 6.35 -7.96
N ILE A 390 0.67 6.90 -7.05
CA ILE A 390 0.00 8.19 -7.25
C ILE A 390 1.01 9.34 -7.46
N LEU A 391 2.11 9.37 -6.74
CA LEU A 391 3.17 10.37 -6.94
C LEU A 391 3.82 10.23 -8.31
N TYR A 392 4.01 8.99 -8.81
CA TYR A 392 4.50 8.74 -10.16
C TYR A 392 3.56 9.25 -11.25
N GLU A 393 2.25 9.04 -11.11
CA GLU A 393 1.24 9.55 -12.05
C GLU A 393 1.14 11.08 -12.01
N SER A 394 1.21 11.65 -10.81
CA SER A 394 0.97 13.07 -10.60
C SER A 394 2.16 13.96 -10.90
N TYR A 395 3.39 13.41 -10.84
CA TYR A 395 4.61 14.18 -11.01
C TYR A 395 4.85 14.57 -12.47
N ASN A 396 4.93 15.87 -12.72
CA ASN A 396 5.16 16.43 -14.03
C ASN A 396 6.21 17.56 -13.98
N GLU A 397 7.14 17.55 -14.92
CA GLU A 397 8.14 18.62 -15.09
C GLU A 397 7.73 19.57 -16.23
N LYS A 398 7.21 20.74 -15.90
CA LYS A 398 6.98 21.82 -16.87
C LYS A 398 8.15 22.80 -16.84
N LYS A 399 8.91 22.92 -17.95
CA LYS A 399 10.01 23.87 -18.09
C LYS A 399 10.94 23.89 -16.86
N TRP A 400 11.43 22.73 -16.43
CA TRP A 400 12.32 22.52 -15.26
C TRP A 400 11.67 22.86 -13.90
N LYS A 401 10.37 23.00 -13.86
CA LYS A 401 9.61 23.27 -12.63
C LYS A 401 8.70 22.11 -12.31
N PRO A 402 9.03 21.31 -11.28
CA PRO A 402 8.18 20.19 -10.90
C PRO A 402 6.85 20.67 -10.31
N VAL A 403 5.77 20.03 -10.74
CA VAL A 403 4.41 20.23 -10.25
C VAL A 403 3.74 18.89 -10.00
N LEU A 404 2.75 18.88 -9.14
CA LEU A 404 1.91 17.70 -8.91
C LEU A 404 0.52 17.93 -9.53
N LYS A 405 -0.04 16.87 -10.12
CA LYS A 405 -1.36 16.90 -10.75
C LYS A 405 -2.20 15.75 -10.21
N PHE A 406 -2.71 15.92 -9.00
CA PHE A 406 -3.59 14.93 -8.37
C PHE A 406 -5.01 15.02 -8.92
N LYS A 407 -5.73 13.89 -8.90
CA LYS A 407 -7.19 13.94 -8.95
C LYS A 407 -7.72 14.71 -7.73
N PRO A 408 -8.81 15.49 -7.89
CA PRO A 408 -9.31 16.35 -6.83
C PRO A 408 -9.62 15.61 -5.51
N GLN A 409 -10.11 14.37 -5.59
CA GLN A 409 -10.46 13.54 -4.42
C GLN A 409 -9.23 13.16 -3.57
N ILE A 410 -8.04 13.03 -4.21
CA ILE A 410 -6.81 12.60 -3.55
C ILE A 410 -5.94 13.78 -3.14
N ALA A 411 -6.15 14.95 -3.73
CA ALA A 411 -5.35 16.14 -3.46
C ALA A 411 -5.26 16.48 -1.96
N PRO A 412 -4.08 16.87 -1.44
CA PRO A 412 -3.89 17.16 -0.01
C PRO A 412 -4.70 18.36 0.46
N TYR A 413 -4.95 19.29 -0.44
CA TYR A 413 -5.87 20.40 -0.29
C TYR A 413 -6.74 20.46 -1.52
N THR A 414 -8.06 20.58 -1.33
CA THR A 414 -9.03 20.66 -2.42
C THR A 414 -8.99 22.02 -3.09
N VAL A 415 -8.88 23.08 -2.29
CA VAL A 415 -8.99 24.46 -2.77
C VAL A 415 -8.03 25.41 -2.05
N VAL A 416 -7.56 26.39 -2.79
CA VAL A 416 -6.86 27.54 -2.22
C VAL A 416 -7.57 28.82 -2.65
N VAL A 417 -7.68 29.78 -1.71
CA VAL A 417 -8.25 31.10 -1.96
C VAL A 417 -7.18 32.17 -1.75
N PHE A 418 -7.05 33.10 -2.68
CA PHE A 418 -6.13 34.22 -2.57
C PHE A 418 -6.63 35.46 -3.32
N PRO A 419 -6.34 36.68 -2.82
CA PRO A 419 -6.62 37.90 -3.56
C PRO A 419 -5.69 38.01 -4.77
N HIS A 420 -6.22 38.45 -5.91
CA HIS A 420 -5.41 38.71 -7.13
C HIS A 420 -4.35 39.79 -6.87
N LYS A 421 -4.80 40.89 -6.26
CA LYS A 421 -3.94 42.00 -5.79
C LYS A 421 -4.13 42.18 -4.28
N HIS A 422 -3.13 42.73 -3.60
CA HIS A 422 -3.21 42.97 -2.16
C HIS A 422 -3.91 44.32 -1.89
N LYS A 423 -5.21 44.36 -2.15
CA LYS A 423 -6.13 45.45 -1.78
C LYS A 423 -7.02 44.97 -0.65
N GLU A 424 -7.40 45.86 0.26
CA GLU A 424 -8.12 45.52 1.49
C GLU A 424 -9.43 44.80 1.20
N ASP A 425 -10.27 45.37 0.29
CA ASP A 425 -11.52 44.79 -0.17
C ASP A 425 -11.37 43.35 -0.73
N LEU A 426 -10.35 43.11 -1.57
CA LEU A 426 -10.07 41.80 -2.15
C LEU A 426 -9.52 40.82 -1.12
N VAL A 427 -8.74 41.29 -0.15
CA VAL A 427 -8.20 40.48 0.94
C VAL A 427 -9.31 40.02 1.87
N GLU A 428 -10.22 40.92 2.24
CA GLU A 428 -11.38 40.66 3.09
C GLU A 428 -12.33 39.65 2.43
N THR A 429 -12.74 39.88 1.20
CA THR A 429 -13.59 38.94 0.46
C THR A 429 -12.93 37.57 0.26
N ALA A 430 -11.64 37.54 -0.06
CA ALA A 430 -10.93 36.26 -0.17
C ALA A 430 -10.90 35.49 1.17
N ARG A 431 -10.88 36.23 2.30
CA ARG A 431 -10.95 35.61 3.62
C ARG A 431 -12.35 35.07 3.91
N GLU A 432 -13.40 35.81 3.59
CA GLU A 432 -14.78 35.36 3.75
C GLU A 432 -15.08 34.11 2.93
N ILE A 433 -14.68 34.07 1.67
CA ILE A 433 -14.81 32.88 0.81
C ILE A 433 -14.05 31.69 1.41
N TYR A 434 -12.81 31.91 1.87
CA TYR A 434 -12.05 30.86 2.53
C TYR A 434 -12.74 30.35 3.81
N ASP A 435 -13.25 31.26 4.65
CA ASP A 435 -13.89 30.89 5.92
C ASP A 435 -15.17 30.08 5.71
N ASN A 436 -15.91 30.34 4.62
CA ASN A 436 -17.04 29.49 4.19
C ASN A 436 -16.55 28.11 3.69
N LEU A 437 -15.54 28.08 2.81
CA LEU A 437 -15.09 26.84 2.17
C LEU A 437 -14.36 25.90 3.13
N LYS A 438 -13.62 26.40 4.13
CA LYS A 438 -12.85 25.58 5.07
C LYS A 438 -13.70 24.65 5.94
N THR A 439 -15.00 24.93 6.08
CA THR A 439 -15.95 24.09 6.80
C THR A 439 -16.46 22.91 5.96
N LYS A 440 -16.28 22.98 4.63
CA LYS A 440 -16.81 21.99 3.66
C LYS A 440 -15.70 21.21 2.96
N PHE A 441 -14.55 21.85 2.73
CA PHE A 441 -13.44 21.29 1.97
C PHE A 441 -12.09 21.51 2.66
N SER A 442 -11.13 20.64 2.37
CA SER A 442 -9.74 20.88 2.76
C SER A 442 -9.20 22.12 2.04
N SER A 443 -9.22 23.25 2.72
CA SER A 443 -8.97 24.57 2.12
C SER A 443 -7.71 25.22 2.65
N LYS A 444 -7.11 26.10 1.84
CA LYS A 444 -5.97 26.93 2.22
C LYS A 444 -6.20 28.39 1.83
N TYR A 445 -5.83 29.31 2.70
CA TYR A 445 -5.81 30.73 2.43
C TYR A 445 -4.38 31.24 2.17
N HIS A 446 -4.20 32.11 1.18
CA HIS A 446 -2.91 32.72 0.90
C HIS A 446 -3.02 34.24 0.70
N GLY A 447 -2.87 34.98 1.78
CA GLY A 447 -2.98 36.45 1.78
C GLY A 447 -1.68 37.23 1.54
N ARG A 448 -0.54 36.57 1.20
CA ARG A 448 0.73 37.28 1.00
C ARG A 448 0.71 38.16 -0.24
N ASN A 449 1.35 39.33 -0.15
CA ASN A 449 1.55 40.22 -1.28
C ASN A 449 2.65 39.68 -2.20
N GLU A 450 2.27 38.85 -3.16
CA GLU A 450 3.16 38.24 -4.15
C GLU A 450 2.56 38.39 -5.56
N ARG A 451 3.41 38.32 -6.60
CA ARG A 451 2.95 38.30 -8.00
C ARG A 451 2.04 37.10 -8.23
N ILE A 452 0.94 37.28 -8.95
CA ILE A 452 -0.10 36.25 -9.17
C ILE A 452 0.45 34.93 -9.71
N GLY A 453 1.37 34.96 -10.67
CA GLY A 453 2.00 33.76 -11.22
C GLY A 453 2.82 32.97 -10.18
N LYS A 454 3.38 33.66 -9.15
CA LYS A 454 4.10 33.00 -8.05
C LYS A 454 3.13 32.30 -7.10
N LYS A 455 1.94 32.91 -6.87
CA LYS A 455 0.86 32.29 -6.09
C LYS A 455 0.40 30.99 -6.76
N TYR A 456 0.03 31.01 -8.04
CA TYR A 456 -0.37 29.81 -8.78
C TYR A 456 0.70 28.73 -8.76
N TYR A 457 1.96 29.06 -9.07
CA TYR A 457 3.03 28.09 -9.06
C TYR A 457 3.26 27.43 -7.69
N ARG A 458 3.09 28.18 -6.59
CA ARG A 458 3.18 27.63 -5.23
C ARG A 458 2.18 26.51 -5.02
N PHE A 459 0.93 26.69 -5.50
CA PHE A 459 -0.13 25.70 -5.31
C PHE A 459 -0.11 24.59 -6.36
N ASP A 460 0.41 24.85 -7.56
CA ASP A 460 0.75 23.82 -8.54
C ASP A 460 1.78 22.84 -7.97
N LYS A 461 2.78 23.35 -7.26
CA LYS A 461 3.74 22.50 -6.51
C LYS A 461 3.06 21.63 -5.45
N LEU A 462 2.03 22.11 -4.80
CA LEU A 462 1.30 21.36 -3.79
C LEU A 462 0.21 20.44 -4.38
N GLY A 463 0.00 20.50 -5.70
CA GLY A 463 -1.03 19.71 -6.38
C GLY A 463 -2.45 20.12 -6.01
N VAL A 464 -2.69 21.39 -5.65
CA VAL A 464 -4.03 21.89 -5.30
C VAL A 464 -4.87 22.01 -6.58
N PRO A 465 -5.99 21.30 -6.72
CA PRO A 465 -6.77 21.27 -7.96
C PRO A 465 -7.51 22.59 -8.24
N PHE A 466 -8.09 23.24 -7.22
CA PHE A 466 -8.88 24.46 -7.42
C PHE A 466 -8.18 25.67 -6.80
N CYS A 467 -7.85 26.64 -7.65
CA CYS A 467 -7.32 27.94 -7.21
C CYS A 467 -8.38 29.02 -7.43
N ILE A 468 -8.88 29.60 -6.35
CA ILE A 468 -9.82 30.72 -6.39
C ILE A 468 -9.04 32.02 -6.29
N SER A 469 -9.09 32.83 -7.34
CA SER A 469 -8.50 34.15 -7.40
C SER A 469 -9.59 35.21 -7.29
N VAL A 470 -9.52 36.03 -6.26
CA VAL A 470 -10.47 37.13 -6.02
C VAL A 470 -9.88 38.40 -6.62
N GLY A 471 -10.47 38.87 -7.70
CA GLY A 471 -10.05 40.01 -8.49
C GLY A 471 -11.13 41.07 -8.65
N ASP A 472 -11.03 41.90 -9.71
CA ASP A 472 -11.99 42.95 -9.97
C ASP A 472 -13.40 42.42 -10.36
N GLU A 473 -13.51 41.11 -10.68
CA GLU A 473 -14.78 40.39 -10.99
C GLU A 473 -15.74 40.30 -9.79
N ILE A 474 -15.26 40.57 -8.61
CA ILE A 474 -16.05 40.67 -7.37
C ILE A 474 -17.15 41.72 -7.49
N LYS A 475 -16.96 42.80 -8.28
CA LYS A 475 -17.95 43.83 -8.52
C LYS A 475 -19.21 43.31 -9.20
N GLU A 476 -19.08 42.18 -9.91
CA GLU A 476 -20.19 41.43 -10.52
C GLU A 476 -20.66 40.25 -9.65
N GLY A 477 -20.19 40.14 -8.42
CA GLY A 477 -20.49 39.02 -7.53
C GLY A 477 -19.82 37.69 -7.93
N LYS A 478 -18.75 37.73 -8.70
CA LYS A 478 -18.09 36.55 -9.27
C LYS A 478 -16.60 36.44 -8.86
N VAL A 479 -16.06 35.23 -8.94
CA VAL A 479 -14.63 34.91 -8.74
C VAL A 479 -14.13 34.00 -9.84
N MET A 480 -12.83 34.09 -10.13
CA MET A 480 -12.18 33.16 -11.05
C MET A 480 -11.76 31.88 -10.32
N ILE A 481 -12.21 30.72 -10.82
CA ILE A 481 -11.77 29.40 -10.37
C ILE A 481 -10.93 28.76 -11.47
N SER A 482 -9.67 28.53 -11.17
CA SER A 482 -8.77 27.78 -12.04
C SER A 482 -8.76 26.33 -11.60
N ASP A 483 -9.29 25.45 -12.44
CA ASP A 483 -9.20 23.99 -12.30
C ASP A 483 -7.83 23.55 -12.86
N ARG A 484 -6.93 23.17 -11.96
CA ARG A 484 -5.56 22.81 -12.30
C ARG A 484 -5.44 21.40 -12.88
N TYR A 485 -6.46 20.56 -12.70
CA TYR A 485 -6.51 19.23 -13.27
C TYR A 485 -6.91 19.29 -14.75
N SER A 486 -8.01 19.99 -15.09
CA SER A 486 -8.49 20.17 -16.47
C SER A 486 -7.81 21.33 -17.20
N MET A 487 -7.08 22.22 -16.50
CA MET A 487 -6.47 23.46 -17.01
C MET A 487 -7.50 24.49 -17.52
N ARG A 488 -8.75 24.41 -17.06
CA ARG A 488 -9.81 25.38 -17.36
C ARG A 488 -9.86 26.49 -16.31
N VAL A 489 -10.33 27.64 -16.72
CA VAL A 489 -10.61 28.77 -15.84
C VAL A 489 -12.06 29.17 -16.06
N ASP A 490 -12.84 29.13 -15.01
CA ASP A 490 -14.27 29.45 -15.03
C ASP A 490 -14.54 30.65 -14.14
N LEU A 491 -15.49 31.51 -14.57
CA LEU A 491 -16.01 32.62 -13.79
C LEU A 491 -17.27 32.15 -13.08
N VAL A 492 -17.24 32.12 -11.75
CA VAL A 492 -18.28 31.50 -10.91
C VAL A 492 -18.84 32.52 -9.92
N ASP A 493 -20.17 32.52 -9.77
CA ASP A 493 -20.86 33.29 -8.74
C ASP A 493 -20.34 32.90 -7.34
N ILE A 494 -20.04 33.90 -6.50
CA ILE A 494 -19.52 33.70 -5.15
C ILE A 494 -20.38 32.74 -4.34
N ASN A 495 -21.71 32.84 -4.45
CA ASN A 495 -22.69 32.02 -3.73
C ASN A 495 -22.77 30.57 -4.25
N LYS A 496 -22.15 30.26 -5.39
CA LYS A 496 -22.17 28.93 -6.04
C LYS A 496 -20.81 28.26 -6.06
N VAL A 497 -19.81 28.84 -5.43
CA VAL A 497 -18.43 28.31 -5.44
C VAL A 497 -18.35 26.91 -4.82
N ASP A 498 -19.01 26.69 -3.70
CA ASP A 498 -19.05 25.41 -3.03
C ASP A 498 -19.74 24.33 -3.88
N LEU A 499 -20.88 24.66 -4.48
CA LEU A 499 -21.60 23.77 -5.40
C LEU A 499 -20.76 23.44 -6.64
N TYR A 500 -20.03 24.43 -7.19
CA TYR A 500 -19.12 24.21 -8.30
C TYR A 500 -18.03 23.20 -7.96
N ILE A 501 -17.36 23.38 -6.82
CA ILE A 501 -16.30 22.47 -6.35
C ILE A 501 -16.89 21.08 -6.09
N TRP A 502 -18.05 21.01 -5.44
CA TRP A 502 -18.73 19.77 -5.11
C TRP A 502 -19.03 18.93 -6.38
N LYS A 503 -19.61 19.56 -7.42
CA LYS A 503 -19.88 18.89 -8.70
C LYS A 503 -18.61 18.38 -9.41
N LYS A 504 -17.47 19.05 -9.21
CA LYS A 504 -16.18 18.61 -9.75
C LYS A 504 -15.56 17.46 -8.96
N LEU A 505 -15.85 17.36 -7.67
CA LEU A 505 -15.42 16.26 -6.82
C LEU A 505 -16.26 15.00 -7.06
N TYR A 506 -17.55 15.18 -7.34
CA TYR A 506 -18.54 14.10 -7.46
C TYR A 506 -19.37 14.28 -8.76
N PRO A 507 -18.77 14.00 -9.92
CA PRO A 507 -19.41 14.29 -11.21
C PRO A 507 -20.65 13.43 -11.50
N GLU A 508 -20.80 12.29 -10.83
CA GLU A 508 -21.88 11.31 -11.06
C GLU A 508 -22.99 11.34 -9.98
N ARG A 509 -23.00 12.39 -9.12
CA ARG A 509 -24.01 12.57 -8.07
C ARG A 509 -24.86 13.81 -8.27
#